data_c1a8fd7f292916bd52335b7fe2e6af6a
#
_entry.id   c1a8fd7f292916bd52335b7fe2e6af6a
#
_cell.length_a   1.000
_cell.length_b   1.000
_cell.length_c   1.000
_cell.angle_alpha   90.00
_cell.angle_beta   90.00
_cell.angle_gamma   90.00
#
_symmetry.space_group_name_H-M   'P 1'
#
loop_
_entity.id
_entity.type
_entity.pdbx_description
1 polymer ?
#
loop_
_entity_poly.entity_id
_entity_poly.type
_entity_poly.pdbx_seq_one_letter_code
_entity_poly.pdbx_strand_id
1 'polypeptide(L)'
;MKTARIISATVMAAAALTACGSDDDDDHNAAPSSWIRQQYSAATTGSGYVDSADRIPAVAKEIDGNTSARDRISAADVELLRYRDDIVAVTPLAAGGSRIEIDDYRTGYNRWQTRIGSVWPDPASSAFRGGGPGEGK
;
A
#
# COMPACT_ATOMS: atom_id res chain seq x y z
N MET A 1 26.12 -44.88 -24.52
CA MET A 1 26.27 -43.52 -25.05
C MET A 1 25.82 -42.52 -24.01
N LYS A 2 26.75 -41.81 -23.44
CA LYS A 2 26.49 -40.84 -22.38
C LYS A 2 26.56 -39.43 -23.01
N THR A 3 25.44 -38.80 -23.18
CA THR A 3 25.37 -37.41 -23.63
C THR A 3 25.56 -36.49 -22.42
N ALA A 4 26.69 -35.83 -22.39
CA ALA A 4 26.95 -34.79 -21.39
C ALA A 4 26.13 -33.56 -21.70
N ARG A 5 25.26 -33.18 -20.78
CA ARG A 5 24.56 -31.89 -20.84
C ARG A 5 25.45 -30.84 -20.21
N ILE A 6 25.92 -29.93 -21.03
CA ILE A 6 26.64 -28.77 -20.59
C ILE A 6 25.58 -27.77 -20.10
N ILE A 7 25.58 -27.52 -18.81
CA ILE A 7 24.77 -26.45 -18.20
C ILE A 7 25.59 -25.17 -18.29
N SER A 8 25.25 -24.32 -19.22
CA SER A 8 25.84 -22.99 -19.27
C SER A 8 25.19 -22.15 -18.17
N ALA A 9 25.95 -21.91 -17.11
CA ALA A 9 25.59 -20.94 -16.10
C ALA A 9 25.82 -19.54 -16.65
N THR A 10 24.76 -18.89 -17.04
CA THR A 10 24.80 -17.46 -17.39
C THR A 10 24.83 -16.67 -16.10
N VAL A 11 26.01 -16.17 -15.76
CA VAL A 11 26.15 -15.20 -14.68
C VAL A 11 25.61 -13.87 -15.18
N MET A 12 24.42 -13.50 -14.75
CA MET A 12 23.95 -12.14 -14.91
C MET A 12 24.63 -11.26 -13.87
N ALA A 13 25.54 -10.45 -14.33
CA ALA A 13 26.07 -9.36 -13.54
C ALA A 13 24.94 -8.34 -13.31
N ALA A 14 24.39 -8.34 -12.11
CA ALA A 14 23.51 -7.27 -11.68
C ALA A 14 24.37 -6.01 -11.54
N ALA A 15 24.26 -5.12 -12.49
CA ALA A 15 24.77 -3.76 -12.32
C ALA A 15 23.89 -3.10 -11.24
N ALA A 16 24.42 -2.99 -10.05
CA ALA A 16 23.81 -2.15 -9.03
C ALA A 16 23.91 -0.71 -9.48
N LEU A 17 22.85 -0.22 -10.07
CA LEU A 17 22.68 1.21 -10.26
C LEU A 17 22.40 1.80 -8.87
N THR A 18 23.43 2.26 -8.23
CA THR A 18 23.29 3.14 -7.08
C THR A 18 22.73 4.46 -7.61
N ALA A 19 21.44 4.54 -7.69
CA ALA A 19 20.78 5.82 -7.83
C ALA A 19 21.06 6.58 -6.54
N CYS A 20 21.89 7.59 -6.60
CA CYS A 20 21.96 8.60 -5.56
C CYS A 20 20.60 9.27 -5.53
N GLY A 21 19.73 8.82 -4.61
CA GLY A 21 18.48 9.48 -4.34
C GLY A 21 18.78 10.85 -3.76
N SER A 22 18.33 11.87 -4.44
CA SER A 22 18.24 13.20 -3.87
C SER A 22 17.24 13.19 -2.72
N ASP A 23 17.50 13.96 -1.70
CA ASP A 23 16.82 14.01 -0.41
C ASP A 23 15.39 14.58 -0.45
N ASP A 24 14.64 14.28 -1.50
CA ASP A 24 13.23 14.68 -1.64
C ASP A 24 12.27 13.55 -1.22
N ASP A 25 12.66 12.78 -0.22
CA ASP A 25 11.96 11.58 0.20
C ASP A 25 10.56 11.84 0.78
N ASP A 26 10.28 13.06 1.21
CA ASP A 26 8.99 13.41 1.79
C ASP A 26 7.88 13.54 0.75
N ASP A 27 8.22 13.77 -0.51
CA ASP A 27 7.23 14.00 -1.56
C ASP A 27 6.74 12.72 -2.25
N HIS A 28 7.37 11.59 -2.00
CA HIS A 28 7.12 10.36 -2.75
C HIS A 28 6.40 9.25 -1.98
N ASN A 29 5.89 9.51 -0.78
CA ASN A 29 5.13 8.51 -0.03
C ASN A 29 3.68 8.41 -0.50
N ALA A 30 3.49 8.14 -1.79
CA ALA A 30 2.20 7.83 -2.36
C ALA A 30 1.86 6.35 -2.15
N ALA A 31 0.57 6.05 -1.97
CA ALA A 31 0.11 4.66 -1.95
C ALA A 31 0.51 3.96 -3.25
N PRO A 32 0.96 2.68 -3.21
CA PRO A 32 1.43 1.98 -4.41
C PRO A 32 0.28 1.48 -5.29
N SER A 33 -0.56 2.40 -5.74
CA SER A 33 -1.79 2.11 -6.48
C SER A 33 -1.56 1.31 -7.76
N SER A 34 -0.50 1.65 -8.50
CA SER A 34 -0.15 0.94 -9.74
C SER A 34 0.30 -0.49 -9.47
N TRP A 35 1.08 -0.67 -8.42
CA TRP A 35 1.53 -1.99 -7.98
C TRP A 35 0.34 -2.84 -7.49
N ILE A 36 -0.54 -2.27 -6.66
CA ILE A 36 -1.75 -2.95 -6.17
C ILE A 36 -2.61 -3.42 -7.36
N ARG A 37 -2.81 -2.57 -8.35
CA ARG A 37 -3.57 -2.92 -9.56
C ARG A 37 -2.95 -4.05 -10.37
N GLN A 38 -1.64 -4.17 -10.36
CA GLN A 38 -0.93 -5.25 -11.06
C GLN A 38 -0.92 -6.54 -10.26
N GLN A 39 -0.87 -6.44 -8.95
CA GLN A 39 -0.70 -7.57 -8.05
C GLN A 39 -2.02 -8.27 -7.70
N TYR A 40 -3.09 -7.51 -7.58
CA TYR A 40 -4.39 -8.01 -7.15
C TYR A 40 -5.45 -7.88 -8.25
N SER A 41 -6.48 -8.71 -8.16
CA SER A 41 -7.60 -8.68 -9.11
C SER A 41 -8.58 -7.57 -8.75
N ALA A 42 -9.16 -6.93 -9.77
CA ALA A 42 -10.25 -5.98 -9.52
C ALA A 42 -11.45 -6.69 -8.88
N ALA A 43 -12.08 -6.02 -7.91
CA ALA A 43 -13.28 -6.53 -7.29
C ALA A 43 -14.42 -6.63 -8.31
N THR A 44 -15.12 -7.75 -8.30
CA THR A 44 -16.27 -7.96 -9.19
C THR A 44 -17.53 -7.23 -8.74
N THR A 45 -17.59 -6.90 -7.46
CA THR A 45 -18.68 -6.13 -6.86
C THR A 45 -18.09 -5.02 -5.98
N GLY A 46 -18.64 -3.83 -6.08
CA GLY A 46 -18.10 -2.68 -5.38
C GLY A 46 -16.81 -2.16 -6.00
N SER A 47 -16.02 -1.46 -5.21
CA SER A 47 -14.75 -0.88 -5.62
C SER A 47 -13.56 -1.62 -5.03
N GLY A 48 -12.38 -1.35 -5.57
CA GLY A 48 -11.12 -1.84 -5.05
C GLY A 48 -10.65 -3.14 -5.69
N TYR A 49 -9.81 -3.84 -4.95
CA TYR A 49 -9.14 -5.06 -5.40
C TYR A 49 -9.35 -6.17 -4.40
N VAL A 50 -9.12 -7.40 -4.82
CA VAL A 50 -9.29 -8.58 -3.96
C VAL A 50 -8.09 -9.53 -4.07
N ASP A 51 -7.78 -10.13 -2.95
CA ASP A 51 -6.94 -11.30 -2.84
C ASP A 51 -7.77 -12.41 -2.20
N SER A 52 -8.04 -13.47 -2.95
CA SER A 52 -8.85 -14.59 -2.46
C SER A 52 -8.09 -15.58 -1.58
N ALA A 53 -6.77 -15.47 -1.53
CA ALA A 53 -5.90 -16.41 -0.84
C ALA A 53 -5.48 -15.90 0.54
N ASP A 54 -5.05 -14.65 0.63
CA ASP A 54 -4.38 -14.13 1.80
C ASP A 54 -5.29 -13.32 2.73
N ARG A 55 -5.02 -13.45 4.02
CA ARG A 55 -5.72 -12.70 5.07
C ARG A 55 -5.21 -11.27 5.14
N ILE A 56 -6.02 -10.41 5.76
CA ILE A 56 -5.74 -8.97 5.85
C ILE A 56 -4.36 -8.61 6.39
N PRO A 57 -3.79 -9.25 7.42
CA PRO A 57 -2.44 -8.90 7.88
C PRO A 57 -1.35 -9.21 6.87
N ALA A 58 -1.50 -10.30 6.11
CA ALA A 58 -0.53 -10.68 5.09
C ALA A 58 -0.56 -9.71 3.91
N VAL A 59 -1.74 -9.39 3.41
CA VAL A 59 -1.92 -8.42 2.31
C VAL A 59 -1.42 -7.04 2.70
N ALA A 60 -1.75 -6.57 3.89
CA ALA A 60 -1.26 -5.29 4.39
C ALA A 60 0.27 -5.25 4.50
N LYS A 61 0.88 -6.36 4.93
CA LYS A 61 2.34 -6.50 5.00
C LYS A 61 2.99 -6.45 3.62
N GLU A 62 2.38 -7.06 2.62
CA GLU A 62 2.88 -7.01 1.23
C GLU A 62 2.84 -5.59 0.67
N ILE A 63 1.74 -4.89 0.88
CA ILE A 63 1.57 -3.50 0.42
C ILE A 63 2.59 -2.59 1.11
N ASP A 64 2.71 -2.69 2.43
CA ASP A 64 3.68 -1.94 3.23
C ASP A 64 5.13 -2.27 2.84
N GLY A 65 5.40 -3.52 2.48
CA GLY A 65 6.70 -3.97 1.99
C GLY A 65 7.06 -3.41 0.61
N ASN A 66 6.08 -3.14 -0.24
CA ASN A 66 6.31 -2.49 -1.52
C ASN A 66 6.59 -1.00 -1.36
N THR A 67 5.76 -0.32 -0.60
CA THR A 67 5.93 1.10 -0.27
C THR A 67 5.56 1.29 1.20
N SER A 68 6.52 1.67 2.01
CA SER A 68 6.32 1.83 3.45
C SER A 68 5.27 2.88 3.76
N ALA A 69 4.25 2.47 4.50
CA ALA A 69 3.25 3.39 5.01
C ALA A 69 3.86 4.31 6.07
N ARG A 70 3.35 5.53 6.17
CA ARG A 70 3.75 6.46 7.24
C ARG A 70 3.31 5.96 8.61
N ASP A 71 2.18 5.28 8.64
CA ASP A 71 1.61 4.70 9.85
C ASP A 71 0.66 3.57 9.50
N ARG A 72 0.38 2.72 10.47
CA ARG A 72 -0.47 1.56 10.30
C ARG A 72 -1.34 1.34 11.53
N ILE A 73 -2.61 1.08 11.32
CA ILE A 73 -3.54 0.66 12.37
C ILE A 73 -3.97 -0.76 12.06
N SER A 74 -3.72 -1.68 12.99
CA SER A 74 -4.08 -3.08 12.89
C SER A 74 -5.22 -3.40 13.84
N ALA A 75 -6.31 -3.91 13.30
CA ALA A 75 -7.45 -4.43 14.05
C ALA A 75 -7.87 -5.80 13.52
N ALA A 76 -8.74 -6.49 14.23
CA ALA A 76 -9.15 -7.83 13.85
C ALA A 76 -9.89 -7.89 12.50
N ASP A 77 -10.53 -6.81 12.13
CA ASP A 77 -11.40 -6.70 10.95
C ASP A 77 -10.93 -5.67 9.91
N VAL A 78 -9.80 -5.03 10.14
CA VAL A 78 -9.24 -4.08 9.18
C VAL A 78 -7.77 -3.81 9.47
N GLU A 79 -7.01 -3.63 8.40
CA GLU A 79 -5.68 -3.03 8.42
C GLU A 79 -5.74 -1.73 7.64
N LEU A 80 -5.32 -0.64 8.27
CA LEU A 80 -5.27 0.67 7.64
C LEU A 80 -3.82 1.10 7.48
N LEU A 81 -3.44 1.46 6.26
CA LEU A 81 -2.12 1.96 5.90
C LEU A 81 -2.24 3.43 5.52
N ARG A 82 -1.53 4.28 6.24
CA ARG A 82 -1.50 5.71 5.96
C ARG A 82 -0.36 6.05 5.03
N TYR A 83 -0.70 6.71 3.93
CA TYR A 83 0.25 7.32 3.02
C TYR A 83 0.11 8.84 3.06
N ARG A 84 0.90 9.55 2.28
CA ARG A 84 0.87 11.02 2.25
C ARG A 84 -0.53 11.57 1.92
N ASP A 85 -1.10 11.09 0.84
CA ASP A 85 -2.37 11.59 0.30
C ASP A 85 -3.50 10.58 0.34
N ASP A 86 -3.21 9.35 0.75
CA ASP A 86 -4.15 8.23 0.65
C ASP A 86 -4.18 7.39 1.94
N ILE A 87 -5.27 6.69 2.11
CA ILE A 87 -5.41 5.60 3.07
C ILE A 87 -5.74 4.33 2.29
N VAL A 88 -4.96 3.28 2.52
CA VAL A 88 -5.27 1.94 2.01
C VAL A 88 -5.92 1.15 3.13
N ALA A 89 -7.13 0.65 2.89
CA ALA A 89 -7.84 -0.20 3.82
C ALA A 89 -7.86 -1.64 3.30
N VAL A 90 -7.48 -2.58 4.13
CA VAL A 90 -7.56 -4.01 3.85
C VAL A 90 -8.56 -4.64 4.79
N THR A 91 -9.65 -5.16 4.24
CA THR A 91 -10.77 -5.75 4.99
C THR A 91 -11.00 -7.21 4.59
N PRO A 92 -11.55 -8.05 5.49
CA PRO A 92 -11.81 -9.44 5.14
C PRO A 92 -12.98 -9.58 4.17
N LEU A 93 -12.87 -10.53 3.25
CA LEU A 93 -13.97 -10.96 2.41
C LEU A 93 -14.79 -12.04 3.13
N ALA A 94 -16.12 -12.02 2.95
CA ALA A 94 -17.00 -13.03 3.52
C ALA A 94 -16.68 -14.45 3.03
N ALA A 95 -16.24 -14.57 1.79
CA ALA A 95 -15.83 -15.84 1.19
C ALA A 95 -14.41 -16.29 1.54
N GLY A 96 -13.68 -15.50 2.34
CA GLY A 96 -12.25 -15.67 2.61
C GLY A 96 -11.39 -14.77 1.75
N GLY A 97 -10.18 -14.49 2.22
CA GLY A 97 -9.30 -13.54 1.57
C GLY A 97 -9.53 -12.10 2.02
N SER A 98 -9.06 -11.17 1.22
CA SER A 98 -9.01 -9.74 1.59
C SER A 98 -9.50 -8.85 0.45
N ARG A 99 -10.09 -7.73 0.82
CA ARG A 99 -10.42 -6.62 -0.07
C ARG A 99 -9.51 -5.45 0.22
N ILE A 100 -9.03 -4.81 -0.82
CA ILE A 100 -8.14 -3.65 -0.75
C ILE A 100 -8.85 -2.46 -1.36
N GLU A 101 -8.98 -1.39 -0.62
CA GLU A 101 -9.57 -0.14 -1.08
C GLU A 101 -8.59 1.00 -0.85
N ILE A 102 -8.48 1.89 -1.82
CA ILE A 102 -7.62 3.06 -1.78
C ILE A 102 -8.51 4.28 -1.83
N ASP A 103 -8.49 5.07 -0.78
CA ASP A 103 -9.23 6.34 -0.70
C ASP A 103 -8.22 7.48 -0.55
N ASP A 104 -8.57 8.67 -1.06
CA ASP A 104 -7.85 9.86 -0.64
C ASP A 104 -7.92 10.02 0.89
N TYR A 105 -6.94 10.72 1.47
CA TYR A 105 -6.80 10.79 2.92
C TYR A 105 -8.07 11.29 3.62
N ARG A 106 -8.71 12.32 3.10
CA ARG A 106 -9.93 12.89 3.69
C ARG A 106 -11.10 11.90 3.66
N THR A 107 -11.33 11.29 2.52
CA THR A 107 -12.38 10.29 2.34
C THR A 107 -12.14 9.07 3.23
N GLY A 108 -10.91 8.55 3.20
CA GLY A 108 -10.52 7.41 4.03
C GLY A 108 -10.59 7.72 5.53
N TYR A 109 -10.13 8.91 5.94
CA TYR A 109 -10.22 9.35 7.32
C TYR A 109 -11.67 9.38 7.82
N ASN A 110 -12.57 9.99 7.07
CA ASN A 110 -14.00 10.08 7.44
C ASN A 110 -14.65 8.69 7.48
N ARG A 111 -14.33 7.83 6.53
CA ARG A 111 -14.85 6.47 6.46
C ARG A 111 -14.40 5.61 7.63
N TRP A 112 -13.16 5.72 8.04
CA TRP A 112 -12.55 4.92 9.09
C TRP A 112 -12.37 5.67 10.41
N GLN A 113 -13.05 6.79 10.60
CA GLN A 113 -12.91 7.67 11.75
C GLN A 113 -13.02 6.94 13.09
N THR A 114 -13.93 6.00 13.21
CA THR A 114 -14.13 5.20 14.43
C THR A 114 -12.93 4.32 14.77
N ARG A 115 -12.13 3.93 13.77
CA ARG A 115 -10.91 3.14 13.95
C ARG A 115 -9.68 4.01 14.10
N ILE A 116 -9.64 5.11 13.40
CA ILE A 116 -8.52 6.06 13.42
C ILE A 116 -8.52 6.86 14.72
N GLY A 117 -9.70 7.30 15.17
CA GLY A 117 -9.82 8.14 16.36
C GLY A 117 -8.95 9.38 16.27
N SER A 118 -8.14 9.60 17.29
CA SER A 118 -7.17 10.71 17.34
C SER A 118 -5.73 10.28 17.03
N VAL A 119 -5.53 9.05 16.57
CA VAL A 119 -4.18 8.52 16.29
C VAL A 119 -3.56 9.20 15.08
N TRP A 120 -4.37 9.45 14.06
CA TRP A 120 -3.93 10.18 12.88
C TRP A 120 -4.51 11.58 12.85
N PRO A 121 -3.79 12.55 12.27
CA PRO A 121 -4.30 13.92 12.24
C PRO A 121 -5.57 14.05 11.42
N ASP A 122 -6.50 14.84 11.94
CA ASP A 122 -7.72 15.20 11.23
C ASP A 122 -7.35 16.05 10.00
N PRO A 123 -7.81 15.67 8.80
CA PRO A 123 -7.50 16.42 7.58
C PRO A 123 -8.09 17.84 7.57
N ALA A 124 -9.04 18.14 8.45
CA ALA A 124 -9.60 19.48 8.60
C ALA A 124 -8.81 20.33 9.61
N SER A 125 -7.88 19.74 10.36
CA SER A 125 -7.10 20.46 11.36
C SER A 125 -5.88 21.15 10.77
N SER A 126 -5.43 22.22 11.44
CA SER A 126 -4.19 22.92 11.10
C SER A 126 -2.93 22.07 11.35
N ALA A 127 -3.04 21.02 12.13
CA ALA A 127 -1.93 20.09 12.38
C ALA A 127 -1.71 19.09 11.23
N PHE A 128 -2.65 19.00 10.30
CA PHE A 128 -2.53 18.12 9.18
C PHE A 128 -1.42 18.57 8.23
N ARG A 129 -0.49 17.66 7.96
CA ARG A 129 0.62 17.83 7.02
C ARG A 129 0.53 16.77 5.94
N GLY A 130 -0.54 16.77 5.19
CA GLY A 130 -0.71 15.93 4.01
C GLY A 130 -0.46 16.73 2.76
N GLY A 131 -0.13 16.06 1.67
CA GLY A 131 -0.12 16.66 0.37
C GLY A 131 -1.56 16.87 -0.09
N GLY A 132 -1.97 18.06 -0.16
CA GLY A 132 -3.26 18.42 -0.75
C GLY A 132 -3.13 19.74 -1.49
N PRO A 133 -3.88 19.98 -2.55
CA PRO A 133 -3.89 21.26 -3.19
C PRO A 133 -4.42 22.32 -2.21
N GLY A 134 -3.78 23.47 -2.13
CA GLY A 134 -4.20 24.58 -1.29
C GLY A 134 -3.46 24.73 0.03
N GLU A 135 -2.43 24.00 0.25
CA GLU A 135 -1.55 24.11 1.41
C GLU A 135 -0.68 25.36 1.34
N GLY A 136 -1.24 26.46 1.23
CA GLY A 136 -0.47 27.64 0.97
C GLY A 136 -0.13 28.50 2.14
N LYS A 137 -0.42 28.17 3.36
CA LYS A 137 -0.20 29.15 4.42
C LYS A 137 -0.22 28.60 5.81
#